data_f1b7341ac817be008827c3b7ab8642d4
#
_entry.id   f1b7341ac817be008827c3b7ab8642d4
#
_cell.length_a   1.000
_cell.length_b   1.000
_cell.length_c   1.000
_cell.angle_alpha   90.00
_cell.angle_beta   90.00
_cell.angle_gamma   90.00
#
_symmetry.space_group_name_H-M   'P 1'
#
loop_
_entity.id
_entity.type
_entity.pdbx_description
1 polymer ?
#
loop_
_entity_poly.entity_id
_entity_poly.type
_entity_poly.pdbx_seq_one_letter_code
_entity_poly.pdbx_strand_id
1 'polypeptide(L)'
;MAHTTNAIVVTCIDFRFQKFIEAWLGKNVGVKNYDRVSWAGGVFDLYGILKQVDVSVRLHAIKKVIFINHEDCGAYGAAGTPDKHKADLLAARTKIHSLYPELDVELYYLHLDGIFEEIR
;
A
#
# COMPACT_ATOMS: atom_id res chain seq x y z
N MET A 1 1.28 18.02 -20.82
CA MET A 1 1.23 18.75 -19.54
C MET A 1 1.42 17.80 -18.38
N ALA A 2 2.33 18.12 -17.50
CA ALA A 2 2.56 17.30 -16.32
C ALA A 2 1.50 17.58 -15.26
N HIS A 3 1.04 16.53 -14.60
CA HIS A 3 0.22 16.64 -13.40
C HIS A 3 0.84 15.74 -12.32
N THR A 4 0.78 16.18 -11.08
CA THR A 4 1.46 15.53 -9.98
C THR A 4 0.48 15.13 -8.89
N THR A 5 0.87 14.10 -8.10
CA THR A 5 0.14 13.73 -6.90
C THR A 5 1.13 13.37 -5.80
N ASN A 6 0.67 13.24 -4.57
CA ASN A 6 1.59 13.05 -3.44
C ASN A 6 2.03 11.59 -3.28
N ALA A 7 1.13 10.65 -3.48
CA ALA A 7 1.39 9.26 -3.11
C ALA A 7 0.79 8.27 -4.09
N ILE A 8 1.31 7.04 -4.04
CA ILE A 8 0.59 5.87 -4.50
C ILE A 8 0.21 5.02 -3.29
N VAL A 9 -1.02 4.54 -3.27
CA VAL A 9 -1.55 3.69 -2.21
C VAL A 9 -1.86 2.33 -2.79
N VAL A 10 -1.30 1.28 -2.21
CA VAL A 10 -1.51 -0.11 -2.65
C VAL A 10 -2.25 -0.86 -1.55
N THR A 11 -3.42 -1.41 -1.90
CA THR A 11 -4.29 -2.14 -0.97
C THR A 11 -4.69 -3.48 -1.58
N CYS A 12 -5.23 -4.39 -0.75
CA CYS A 12 -5.89 -5.58 -1.25
C CYS A 12 -7.24 -5.21 -1.87
N ILE A 13 -7.77 -6.11 -2.69
CA ILE A 13 -9.10 -5.95 -3.30
C ILE A 13 -10.25 -6.29 -2.34
N ASP A 14 -9.98 -6.83 -1.16
CA ASP A 14 -11.00 -7.37 -0.25
C ASP A 14 -12.09 -6.34 0.04
N PHE A 15 -13.35 -6.72 -0.27
CA PHE A 15 -14.50 -5.82 -0.17
C PHE A 15 -14.80 -5.37 1.25
N ARG A 16 -14.39 -6.12 2.26
CA ARG A 16 -14.70 -5.82 3.67
C ARG A 16 -13.96 -4.59 4.19
N PHE A 17 -12.87 -4.19 3.53
CA PHE A 17 -11.97 -3.14 4.02
C PHE A 17 -12.06 -1.84 3.23
N GLN A 18 -12.75 -1.82 2.09
CA GLN A 18 -12.71 -0.67 1.17
C GLN A 18 -13.23 0.61 1.84
N LYS A 19 -14.29 0.50 2.64
CA LYS A 19 -14.87 1.65 3.33
C LYS A 19 -13.89 2.24 4.37
N PHE A 20 -13.21 1.39 5.12
CA PHE A 20 -12.19 1.82 6.08
C PHE A 20 -11.04 2.53 5.37
N ILE A 21 -10.59 1.96 4.25
CA ILE A 21 -9.47 2.51 3.47
C ILE A 21 -9.85 3.88 2.90
N GLU A 22 -11.02 3.99 2.30
CA GLU A 22 -11.47 5.24 1.71
C GLU A 22 -11.54 6.36 2.75
N ALA A 23 -12.13 6.09 3.91
CA ALA A 23 -12.22 7.06 5.00
C ALA A 23 -10.83 7.47 5.50
N TRP A 24 -9.93 6.50 5.67
CA TRP A 24 -8.57 6.76 6.13
C TRP A 24 -7.77 7.61 5.12
N LEU A 25 -7.91 7.30 3.83
CA LEU A 25 -7.23 8.05 2.78
C LEU A 25 -7.70 9.50 2.72
N GLY A 26 -9.01 9.72 2.83
CA GLY A 26 -9.55 11.08 2.84
C GLY A 26 -9.02 11.92 4.00
N LYS A 27 -8.83 11.30 5.16
CA LYS A 27 -8.33 11.98 6.36
C LYS A 27 -6.81 12.17 6.37
N ASN A 28 -6.06 11.18 5.89
CA ASN A 28 -4.60 11.14 6.08
C ASN A 28 -3.80 11.53 4.85
N VAL A 29 -4.36 11.42 3.65
CA VAL A 29 -3.68 11.74 2.39
C VAL A 29 -4.35 12.89 1.66
N GLY A 30 -5.67 12.88 1.62
CA GLY A 30 -6.47 13.90 0.98
C GLY A 30 -7.05 13.45 -0.36
N VAL A 31 -8.25 13.94 -0.64
CA VAL A 31 -8.95 13.69 -1.89
C VAL A 31 -8.13 14.23 -3.06
N LYS A 32 -8.04 13.46 -4.15
CA LYS A 32 -7.28 13.81 -5.36
C LYS A 32 -5.78 13.99 -5.11
N ASN A 33 -5.26 13.36 -4.08
CA ASN A 33 -3.86 13.51 -3.71
C ASN A 33 -3.09 12.18 -3.71
N TYR A 34 -3.66 11.14 -4.34
CA TYR A 34 -3.01 9.84 -4.44
C TYR A 34 -3.50 9.06 -5.66
N ASP A 35 -2.59 8.27 -6.23
CA ASP A 35 -2.94 7.17 -7.11
C ASP A 35 -3.29 5.96 -6.26
N ARG A 36 -4.19 5.11 -6.72
CA ARG A 36 -4.60 3.93 -5.95
C ARG A 36 -4.53 2.66 -6.77
N VAL A 37 -3.93 1.63 -6.19
CA VAL A 37 -3.87 0.28 -6.74
C VAL A 37 -4.58 -0.66 -5.76
N SER A 38 -5.57 -1.40 -6.25
CA SER A 38 -6.16 -2.51 -5.53
C SER A 38 -5.67 -3.81 -6.16
N TRP A 39 -4.98 -4.63 -5.38
CA TRP A 39 -4.30 -5.83 -5.87
C TRP A 39 -4.43 -6.94 -4.83
N ALA A 40 -4.92 -8.10 -5.23
CA ALA A 40 -5.17 -9.19 -4.29
C ALA A 40 -3.91 -9.52 -3.47
N GLY A 41 -4.04 -9.44 -2.14
CA GLY A 41 -2.93 -9.66 -1.21
C GLY A 41 -2.01 -8.46 -1.00
N GLY A 42 -2.22 -7.34 -1.70
CA GLY A 42 -1.34 -6.18 -1.56
C GLY A 42 0.11 -6.53 -1.86
N VAL A 43 1.01 -6.38 -0.87
CA VAL A 43 2.44 -6.67 -1.06
C VAL A 43 2.76 -8.15 -1.22
N PHE A 44 1.77 -9.04 -1.10
CA PHE A 44 1.96 -10.47 -1.37
C PHE A 44 2.49 -10.71 -2.78
N ASP A 45 2.01 -9.94 -3.75
CA ASP A 45 2.52 -9.95 -5.12
C ASP A 45 3.30 -8.67 -5.40
N LEU A 46 4.41 -8.50 -4.70
CA LEU A 46 5.23 -7.31 -4.81
C LEU A 46 5.70 -7.05 -6.24
N TYR A 47 6.06 -8.12 -6.95
CA TYR A 47 6.54 -7.99 -8.32
C TYR A 47 5.50 -7.35 -9.24
N GLY A 48 4.24 -7.74 -9.09
CA GLY A 48 3.14 -7.16 -9.88
C GLY A 48 2.90 -5.69 -9.57
N ILE A 49 2.88 -5.32 -8.29
CA ILE A 49 2.59 -3.95 -7.89
C ILE A 49 3.74 -2.98 -8.18
N LEU A 50 4.99 -3.47 -8.26
CA LEU A 50 6.13 -2.60 -8.60
C LEU A 50 5.97 -1.92 -9.95
N LYS A 51 5.34 -2.58 -10.91
CA LYS A 51 5.07 -1.98 -12.23
C LYS A 51 4.16 -0.77 -12.11
N GLN A 52 3.17 -0.83 -11.22
CA GLN A 52 2.25 0.28 -10.99
C GLN A 52 2.93 1.43 -10.25
N VAL A 53 3.78 1.11 -9.29
CA VAL A 53 4.58 2.12 -8.59
C VAL A 53 5.46 2.87 -9.59
N ASP A 54 6.12 2.17 -10.50
CA ASP A 54 6.96 2.79 -11.53
C ASP A 54 6.16 3.76 -12.41
N VAL A 55 4.96 3.37 -12.82
CA VAL A 55 4.08 4.24 -13.62
C VAL A 55 3.74 5.51 -12.84
N SER A 56 3.40 5.39 -11.58
CA SER A 56 3.04 6.52 -10.72
C SER A 56 4.23 7.48 -10.54
N VAL A 57 5.43 6.93 -10.33
CA VAL A 57 6.67 7.73 -10.25
C VAL A 57 6.88 8.53 -11.53
N ARG A 58 6.80 7.87 -12.69
CA ARG A 58 7.08 8.49 -13.98
C ARG A 58 6.02 9.51 -14.40
N LEU A 59 4.74 9.20 -14.19
CA LEU A 59 3.64 10.05 -14.68
C LEU A 59 3.26 11.15 -13.70
N HIS A 60 3.33 10.89 -12.40
CA HIS A 60 2.77 11.78 -11.39
C HIS A 60 3.79 12.29 -10.38
N ALA A 61 5.06 11.93 -10.51
CA ALA A 61 6.16 12.41 -9.65
C ALA A 61 5.84 12.28 -8.16
N ILE A 62 5.32 11.14 -7.74
CA ILE A 62 4.95 10.88 -6.35
C ILE A 62 6.15 11.01 -5.41
N LYS A 63 5.86 11.31 -4.14
CA LYS A 63 6.87 11.44 -3.09
C LYS A 63 6.79 10.31 -2.06
N LYS A 64 5.72 9.54 -2.07
CA LYS A 64 5.42 8.57 -1.02
C LYS A 64 4.72 7.34 -1.60
N VAL A 65 5.08 6.18 -1.05
CA VAL A 65 4.38 4.92 -1.31
C VAL A 65 3.75 4.46 0.01
N ILE A 66 2.47 4.13 -0.02
CA ILE A 66 1.74 3.62 1.14
C ILE A 66 1.28 2.20 0.83
N PHE A 67 1.74 1.22 1.61
CA PHE A 67 1.30 -0.16 1.50
C PHE A 67 0.38 -0.50 2.67
N ILE A 68 -0.82 -0.99 2.36
CA ILE A 68 -1.82 -1.40 3.36
C ILE A 68 -2.19 -2.85 3.11
N ASN A 69 -1.69 -3.76 3.96
CA ASN A 69 -2.16 -5.14 4.03
C ASN A 69 -3.25 -5.25 5.09
N HIS A 70 -3.96 -6.36 5.15
CA HIS A 70 -5.04 -6.51 6.12
C HIS A 70 -5.09 -7.90 6.74
N GLU A 71 -5.72 -7.97 7.89
CA GLU A 71 -6.00 -9.20 8.62
C GLU A 71 -6.94 -10.11 7.81
N ASP A 72 -6.74 -11.41 7.92
CA ASP A 72 -7.59 -12.43 7.28
C ASP A 72 -7.66 -12.29 5.76
N CYS A 73 -6.50 -12.19 5.13
CA CYS A 73 -6.39 -12.03 3.68
C CYS A 73 -6.48 -13.38 2.96
N GLY A 74 -7.48 -13.54 2.10
CA GLY A 74 -7.69 -14.77 1.35
C GLY A 74 -6.53 -15.10 0.39
N ALA A 75 -5.86 -14.10 -0.17
CA ALA A 75 -4.72 -14.33 -1.06
C ALA A 75 -3.52 -14.91 -0.34
N TYR A 76 -3.31 -14.54 0.92
CA TYR A 76 -2.27 -15.15 1.77
C TYR A 76 -2.67 -16.54 2.27
N GLY A 77 -3.96 -16.79 2.45
CA GLY A 77 -4.45 -18.03 3.02
C GLY A 77 -3.94 -18.26 4.44
N ALA A 78 -3.71 -19.52 4.78
CA ALA A 78 -3.25 -19.91 6.13
C ALA A 78 -1.86 -19.36 6.48
N ALA A 79 -1.04 -19.02 5.49
CA ALA A 79 0.29 -18.45 5.72
C ALA A 79 0.23 -16.98 6.15
N GLY A 80 -0.92 -16.31 6.03
CA GLY A 80 -1.08 -14.89 6.30
C GLY A 80 -1.21 -14.53 7.77
N THR A 81 -0.23 -14.91 8.58
CA THR A 81 -0.15 -14.50 9.98
C THR A 81 0.22 -13.02 10.07
N PRO A 82 -0.06 -12.36 11.22
CA PRO A 82 0.41 -10.98 11.43
C PRO A 82 1.90 -10.81 11.20
N ASP A 83 2.71 -11.75 11.67
CA ASP A 83 4.16 -11.70 11.49
C ASP A 83 4.57 -11.82 10.03
N LYS A 84 3.89 -12.65 9.25
CA LYS A 84 4.15 -12.79 7.81
C LYS A 84 3.83 -11.50 7.07
N HIS A 85 2.68 -10.88 7.35
CA HIS A 85 2.33 -9.59 6.76
C HIS A 85 3.35 -8.52 7.11
N LYS A 86 3.78 -8.46 8.38
CA LYS A 86 4.77 -7.50 8.81
C LYS A 86 6.11 -7.70 8.08
N ALA A 87 6.57 -8.95 7.97
CA ALA A 87 7.81 -9.26 7.26
C ALA A 87 7.74 -8.84 5.79
N ASP A 88 6.61 -9.14 5.13
CA ASP A 88 6.43 -8.80 3.72
C ASP A 88 6.34 -7.28 3.50
N LEU A 89 5.68 -6.56 4.41
CA LEU A 89 5.61 -5.10 4.36
C LEU A 89 7.02 -4.48 4.51
N LEU A 90 7.80 -4.98 5.46
CA LEU A 90 9.18 -4.49 5.64
C LEU A 90 10.05 -4.80 4.43
N ALA A 91 9.90 -5.97 3.83
CA ALA A 91 10.61 -6.34 2.61
C ALA A 91 10.21 -5.43 1.44
N ALA A 92 8.94 -5.09 1.33
CA ALA A 92 8.45 -4.17 0.30
C ALA A 92 9.09 -2.79 0.45
N ARG A 93 9.19 -2.26 1.67
CA ARG A 93 9.87 -0.99 1.91
C ARG A 93 11.34 -1.04 1.49
N THR A 94 12.03 -2.11 1.85
CA THR A 94 13.44 -2.29 1.45
C THR A 94 13.57 -2.28 -0.07
N LYS A 95 12.66 -2.95 -0.77
CA LYS A 95 12.68 -3.00 -2.23
C LYS A 95 12.44 -1.62 -2.85
N ILE A 96 11.45 -0.88 -2.35
CA ILE A 96 11.17 0.47 -2.83
C ILE A 96 12.39 1.37 -2.63
N HIS A 97 13.01 1.34 -1.47
CA HIS A 97 14.18 2.18 -1.19
C HIS A 97 15.39 1.80 -2.05
N SER A 98 15.50 0.54 -2.47
CA SER A 98 16.57 0.12 -3.39
C SER A 98 16.38 0.68 -4.79
N LEU A 99 15.12 0.87 -5.21
CA LEU A 99 14.78 1.37 -6.55
C LEU A 99 14.60 2.88 -6.58
N TYR A 100 14.02 3.44 -5.53
CA TYR A 100 13.67 4.86 -5.43
C TYR A 100 14.06 5.37 -4.03
N PRO A 101 15.34 5.62 -3.78
CA PRO A 101 15.80 5.97 -2.42
C PRO A 101 15.22 7.27 -1.87
N GLU A 102 14.70 8.14 -2.74
CA GLU A 102 14.09 9.41 -2.35
C GLU A 102 12.63 9.31 -1.91
N LEU A 103 11.98 8.16 -2.16
CA LEU A 103 10.56 8.01 -1.79
C LEU A 103 10.41 7.67 -0.32
N ASP A 104 9.46 8.34 0.34
CA ASP A 104 8.99 7.89 1.66
C ASP A 104 8.12 6.65 1.50
N VAL A 105 8.17 5.75 2.48
CA VAL A 105 7.34 4.54 2.49
C VAL A 105 6.65 4.42 3.84
N GLU A 106 5.33 4.30 3.81
CA GLU A 106 4.51 4.01 4.99
C GLU A 106 3.89 2.63 4.84
N LEU A 107 3.85 1.91 5.94
CA LEU A 107 3.36 0.52 6.00
C LEU A 107 2.27 0.41 7.06
N TYR A 108 1.16 -0.22 6.68
CA TYR A 108 0.03 -0.43 7.61
C TYR A 108 -0.50 -1.85 7.51
N TYR A 109 -0.92 -2.36 8.66
CA TYR A 109 -1.68 -3.59 8.77
C TYR A 109 -3.07 -3.24 9.29
N LEU A 110 -4.09 -3.44 8.45
CA LEU A 110 -5.47 -3.07 8.74
C LEU A 110 -6.19 -4.23 9.40
N HIS A 111 -6.65 -4.03 10.61
CA HIS A 111 -7.38 -5.02 11.38
C HIS A 111 -8.85 -5.12 10.97
N LEU A 112 -9.47 -6.25 11.26
CA LEU A 112 -10.89 -6.48 10.95
C LEU A 112 -11.83 -5.44 11.56
N ASP A 113 -11.44 -4.85 12.68
CA ASP A 113 -12.21 -3.81 13.35
C ASP A 113 -12.00 -2.40 12.76
N GLY A 114 -11.18 -2.29 11.73
CA GLY A 114 -10.94 -1.01 11.06
C GLY A 114 -9.75 -0.22 11.61
N ILE A 115 -9.03 -0.76 12.59
CA ILE A 115 -7.85 -0.08 13.14
C ILE A 115 -6.65 -0.29 12.20
N PHE A 116 -5.99 0.81 11.83
CA PHE A 116 -4.76 0.80 11.05
C PHE A 116 -3.57 0.76 12.00
N GLU A 117 -2.84 -0.34 11.98
CA GLU A 117 -1.61 -0.49 12.74
C GLU A 117 -0.43 -0.09 11.87
N GLU A 118 0.30 0.94 12.24
CA GLU A 118 1.50 1.33 11.51
C GLU A 118 2.64 0.36 11.81
N ILE A 119 3.29 -0.11 10.74
CA ILE A 119 4.44 -1.02 10.83
C ILE A 119 5.71 -0.18 10.62
N ARG A 120 6.65 -0.26 11.55
CA ARG A 120 7.85 0.57 11.52
C ARG A 120 9.13 -0.22 11.26
#